data_28c60bffc8685e5ae5e4ce004e273c3d
#
_entry.id   28c60bffc8685e5ae5e4ce004e273c3d
#
_cell.length_a   1.000
_cell.length_b   1.000
_cell.length_c   1.000
_cell.angle_alpha   90.00
_cell.angle_beta   90.00
_cell.angle_gamma   90.00
#
_symmetry.space_group_name_H-M   'P 1'
#
loop_
_entity.id
_entity.type
_entity.pdbx_description
1 polymer ?
#
loop_
_entity_poly.entity_id
_entity_poly.type
_entity_poly.pdbx_seq_one_letter_code
_entity_poly.pdbx_strand_id
1 'polypeptide(L)'
;MSVSGNAPADSAGLRFFRGIRGAITAEGDDKAAIAVATKRLLTEIVRRNEIEIDDIASILFTVSPDLRAGFPALAAREMGWTWVPMLHACEIDVPGALGRCIRVLMHVNTAKRPAEIEHVYLDGATVLRPDLMRTSS
;
A
#
# COMPACT_ATOMS: atom_id res chain seq x y z
N MET A 1 -17.48 5.05 -23.28
CA MET A 1 -17.69 5.62 -23.06
C MET A 1 -18.05 6.22 -22.73
N SER A 2 -18.17 6.04 -22.61
CA SER A 2 -18.57 6.98 -22.38
C SER A 2 -18.56 7.59 -21.81
N VAL A 3 -18.34 7.81 -21.63
CA VAL A 3 -18.41 8.75 -21.13
C VAL A 3 -18.60 9.30 -20.85
N SER A 4 -18.78 9.12 -20.92
CA SER A 4 -19.10 9.94 -20.70
C SER A 4 -19.18 10.85 -20.40
N GLY A 5 -19.21 10.96 -20.37
CA GLY A 5 -19.15 11.99 -20.25
C GLY A 5 -19.29 12.55 -19.47
N ASN A 6 -19.24 12.53 -19.25
CA ASN A 6 -19.18 13.25 -18.54
C ASN A 6 -18.54 13.66 -17.65
N ALA A 7 -18.22 13.52 -17.53
CA ALA A 7 -17.50 13.78 -16.74
C ALA A 7 -17.06 14.76 -16.37
N PRO A 8 -17.09 15.12 -15.92
CA PRO A 8 -16.86 16.12 -15.68
C PRO A 8 -15.84 16.55 -15.99
N ALA A 9 -16.21 16.82 -16.59
CA ALA A 9 -15.48 17.24 -16.98
C ALA A 9 -14.50 17.49 -16.45
N ASP A 10 -14.61 18.06 -16.44
CA ASP A 10 -13.55 18.30 -15.78
C ASP A 10 -12.72 17.12 -15.86
N SER A 11 -11.98 16.90 -14.97
CA SER A 11 -11.13 15.75 -14.89
C SER A 11 -11.88 14.51 -14.46
N ALA A 12 -13.20 14.57 -14.39
CA ALA A 12 -13.95 13.47 -13.82
C ALA A 12 -13.69 12.16 -14.52
N GLY A 13 -13.47 12.18 -15.84
CA GLY A 13 -13.19 10.98 -16.57
C GLY A 13 -11.71 10.66 -16.71
N LEU A 14 -10.83 11.56 -16.29
CA LEU A 14 -9.41 11.36 -16.48
C LEU A 14 -8.82 10.57 -15.34
N ARG A 15 -8.14 9.47 -15.68
CA ARG A 15 -7.48 8.62 -14.72
C ARG A 15 -6.02 8.51 -15.09
N PHE A 16 -5.20 8.38 -14.09
CA PHE A 16 -3.76 8.21 -14.24
C PHE A 16 -3.36 6.98 -13.48
N PHE A 17 -2.32 6.34 -13.98
CA PHE A 17 -1.74 5.18 -13.31
C PHE A 17 -0.72 5.71 -12.31
N ARG A 18 -0.96 5.45 -11.01
CA ARG A 18 -0.13 5.99 -9.93
C ARG A 18 0.36 4.89 -9.02
N GLY A 19 1.52 5.12 -8.42
CA GLY A 19 2.04 4.24 -7.38
C GLY A 19 1.86 4.88 -6.02
N ILE A 20 1.41 4.07 -5.05
CA ILE A 20 1.28 4.50 -3.66
C ILE A 20 2.19 3.61 -2.84
N ARG A 21 3.09 4.21 -2.06
CA ARG A 21 3.98 3.46 -1.19
C ARG A 21 3.41 3.40 0.21
N GLY A 22 3.68 2.29 0.87
CA GLY A 22 3.33 2.15 2.27
C GLY A 22 4.27 1.21 2.97
N ALA A 23 4.35 1.34 4.28
CA ALA A 23 5.14 0.43 5.10
C ALA A 23 4.62 0.43 6.52
N ILE A 24 4.81 -0.71 7.18
CA ILE A 24 4.42 -0.90 8.58
C ILE A 24 5.34 -1.95 9.18
N THR A 25 5.53 -1.91 10.49
CA THR A 25 6.23 -2.99 11.18
C THR A 25 5.21 -3.92 11.83
N ALA A 26 5.50 -5.22 11.82
CA ALA A 26 4.70 -6.21 12.51
C ALA A 26 5.16 -6.33 13.96
N GLU A 27 4.25 -6.73 14.85
CA GLU A 27 4.57 -6.91 16.26
C GLU A 27 5.51 -8.10 16.49
N GLY A 28 5.46 -9.08 15.60
CA GLY A 28 6.32 -10.24 15.67
C GLY A 28 6.28 -11.01 14.38
N ASP A 29 7.10 -12.05 14.30
CA ASP A 29 7.14 -12.92 13.12
C ASP A 29 6.19 -14.11 13.35
N ASP A 30 4.90 -13.85 13.27
CA ASP A 30 3.88 -14.89 13.30
C ASP A 30 2.75 -14.49 12.34
N LYS A 31 1.96 -15.46 11.93
CA LYS A 31 0.92 -15.24 10.93
C LYS A 31 -0.08 -14.18 11.36
N ALA A 32 -0.47 -14.18 12.62
CA ALA A 32 -1.47 -13.24 13.10
C ALA A 32 -0.93 -11.80 13.08
N ALA A 33 0.31 -11.61 13.54
CA ALA A 33 0.91 -10.28 13.57
C ALA A 33 1.10 -9.72 12.17
N ILE A 34 1.54 -10.56 11.22
CA ILE A 34 1.71 -10.15 9.83
C ILE A 34 0.36 -9.77 9.24
N ALA A 35 -0.68 -10.56 9.51
CA ALA A 35 -2.02 -10.28 8.99
C ALA A 35 -2.57 -8.97 9.53
N VAL A 36 -2.45 -8.74 10.84
CA VAL A 36 -2.95 -7.52 11.48
C VAL A 36 -2.25 -6.29 10.89
N ALA A 37 -0.93 -6.34 10.79
CA ALA A 37 -0.16 -5.22 10.26
C ALA A 37 -0.53 -4.92 8.81
N THR A 38 -0.61 -5.96 7.99
CA THR A 38 -0.94 -5.81 6.58
C THR A 38 -2.32 -5.20 6.38
N LYS A 39 -3.31 -5.70 7.12
CA LYS A 39 -4.68 -5.18 7.01
C LYS A 39 -4.76 -3.72 7.41
N ARG A 40 -4.06 -3.34 8.46
CA ARG A 40 -4.02 -1.93 8.88
C ARG A 40 -3.42 -1.05 7.80
N LEU A 41 -2.30 -1.48 7.23
CA LEU A 41 -1.61 -0.70 6.20
C LEU A 41 -2.47 -0.53 4.96
N LEU A 42 -3.04 -1.62 4.46
CA LEU A 42 -3.87 -1.56 3.26
C LEU A 42 -5.11 -0.71 3.48
N THR A 43 -5.74 -0.84 4.64
CA THR A 43 -6.93 -0.06 4.98
C THR A 43 -6.60 1.43 4.99
N GLU A 44 -5.46 1.81 5.58
CA GLU A 44 -5.08 3.22 5.64
C GLU A 44 -4.71 3.77 4.27
N ILE A 45 -4.06 2.98 3.43
CA ILE A 45 -3.73 3.42 2.07
C ILE A 45 -5.00 3.72 1.29
N VAL A 46 -5.96 2.80 1.33
CA VAL A 46 -7.21 2.94 0.60
C VAL A 46 -8.02 4.11 1.13
N ARG A 47 -8.10 4.24 2.45
CA ARG A 47 -8.90 5.29 3.07
C ARG A 47 -8.32 6.68 2.78
N ARG A 48 -7.01 6.83 2.96
CA ARG A 48 -6.38 8.15 2.79
C ARG A 48 -6.35 8.61 1.35
N ASN A 49 -6.33 7.67 0.41
CA ASN A 49 -6.27 8.00 -1.01
C ASN A 49 -7.61 7.84 -1.72
N GLU A 50 -8.66 7.48 -0.96
CA GLU A 50 -10.02 7.36 -1.52
C GLU A 50 -10.06 6.40 -2.71
N ILE A 51 -9.46 5.21 -2.52
CA ILE A 51 -9.33 4.23 -3.58
C ILE A 51 -10.47 3.23 -3.52
N GLU A 52 -11.08 2.97 -4.68
CA GLU A 52 -12.00 1.84 -4.83
C GLU A 52 -11.16 0.61 -5.14
N ILE A 53 -11.56 -0.53 -4.61
CA ILE A 53 -10.80 -1.77 -4.79
C ILE A 53 -10.63 -2.09 -6.29
N ASP A 54 -11.68 -1.85 -7.08
CA ASP A 54 -11.64 -2.12 -8.50
C ASP A 54 -10.65 -1.25 -9.27
N ASP A 55 -10.17 -0.18 -8.66
CA ASP A 55 -9.16 0.69 -9.28
C ASP A 55 -7.74 0.29 -8.94
N ILE A 56 -7.57 -0.76 -8.15
CA ILE A 56 -6.23 -1.27 -7.82
C ILE A 56 -5.78 -2.21 -8.93
N ALA A 57 -4.72 -1.82 -9.64
CA ALA A 57 -4.21 -2.61 -10.75
C ALA A 57 -3.33 -3.76 -10.27
N SER A 58 -2.52 -3.54 -9.23
CA SER A 58 -1.65 -4.57 -8.70
C SER A 58 -1.04 -4.10 -7.38
N ILE A 59 -0.53 -5.05 -6.60
CA ILE A 59 0.19 -4.75 -5.37
C ILE A 59 1.46 -5.59 -5.32
N LEU A 60 2.58 -4.95 -5.06
CA LEU A 60 3.82 -5.62 -4.75
C LEU A 60 4.05 -5.48 -3.25
N PHE A 61 4.19 -6.62 -2.57
CA PHE A 61 4.57 -6.65 -1.17
C PHE A 61 6.03 -7.01 -1.05
N THR A 62 6.75 -6.35 -0.14
CA THR A 62 8.07 -6.81 0.25
C THR A 62 8.10 -6.96 1.76
N VAL A 63 8.95 -7.85 2.24
CA VAL A 63 9.13 -8.07 3.67
C VAL A 63 10.61 -8.07 3.97
N SER A 64 10.95 -7.61 5.18
CA SER A 64 12.32 -7.72 5.66
C SER A 64 12.66 -9.21 5.87
N PRO A 65 13.94 -9.59 5.77
CA PRO A 65 14.32 -11.02 5.81
C PRO A 65 13.91 -11.76 7.09
N ASP A 66 13.63 -11.03 8.16
CA ASP A 66 13.25 -11.63 9.44
C ASP A 66 11.76 -11.98 9.54
N LEU A 67 10.96 -11.62 8.55
CA LEU A 67 9.55 -12.00 8.50
C LEU A 67 9.40 -13.22 7.58
N ARG A 68 9.10 -14.37 8.17
CA ARG A 68 9.02 -15.64 7.43
C ARG A 68 7.76 -16.45 7.74
N ALA A 69 6.94 -15.99 8.68
CA ALA A 69 5.85 -16.83 9.17
C ALA A 69 4.61 -16.81 8.28
N GLY A 70 4.45 -15.85 7.38
CA GLY A 70 3.28 -15.79 6.55
C GLY A 70 3.42 -14.84 5.38
N PHE A 71 2.39 -14.84 4.53
CA PHE A 71 2.34 -14.01 3.33
C PHE A 71 1.42 -12.82 3.55
N PRO A 72 1.90 -11.59 3.38
CA PRO A 72 1.01 -10.41 3.46
C PRO A 72 -0.20 -10.49 2.53
N ALA A 73 -0.03 -11.05 1.32
CA ALA A 73 -1.15 -11.12 0.38
C ALA A 73 -2.32 -11.93 0.92
N LEU A 74 -2.07 -12.87 1.83
CA LEU A 74 -3.16 -13.64 2.43
C LEU A 74 -4.12 -12.72 3.19
N ALA A 75 -3.57 -11.71 3.88
CA ALA A 75 -4.39 -10.74 4.59
C ALA A 75 -5.29 -9.97 3.63
N ALA A 76 -4.75 -9.57 2.48
CA ALA A 76 -5.54 -8.86 1.48
C ALA A 76 -6.68 -9.75 0.94
N ARG A 77 -6.40 -11.03 0.72
CA ARG A 77 -7.44 -11.95 0.28
C ARG A 77 -8.52 -12.11 1.34
N GLU A 78 -8.14 -12.14 2.61
CA GLU A 78 -9.10 -12.21 3.70
C GLU A 78 -9.97 -10.96 3.79
N MET A 79 -9.48 -9.84 3.27
CA MET A 79 -10.26 -8.60 3.17
C MET A 79 -11.21 -8.61 1.96
N GLY A 80 -11.18 -9.67 1.16
CA GLY A 80 -12.02 -9.78 -0.03
C GLY A 80 -11.40 -9.24 -1.31
N TRP A 81 -10.11 -8.92 -1.30
CA TRP A 81 -9.42 -8.37 -2.48
C TRP A 81 -8.99 -9.48 -3.44
N THR A 82 -9.93 -10.30 -3.85
CA THR A 82 -9.66 -11.51 -4.61
C THR A 82 -9.12 -11.25 -6.01
N TRP A 83 -9.56 -10.16 -6.61
CA TRP A 83 -9.25 -9.88 -8.01
C TRP A 83 -8.00 -9.04 -8.22
N VAL A 84 -7.37 -8.59 -7.14
CA VAL A 84 -6.17 -7.76 -7.24
C VAL A 84 -4.94 -8.64 -7.44
N PRO A 85 -4.20 -8.46 -8.52
CA PRO A 85 -2.94 -9.19 -8.72
C PRO A 85 -1.90 -8.78 -7.67
N MET A 86 -1.22 -9.76 -7.07
CA MET A 86 -0.27 -9.50 -6.00
C MET A 86 0.96 -10.38 -6.15
N LEU A 87 2.11 -9.83 -5.76
CA LEU A 87 3.37 -10.54 -5.70
C LEU A 87 4.08 -10.20 -4.42
N HIS A 88 4.98 -11.09 -3.99
CA HIS A 88 5.86 -10.88 -2.86
C HIS A 88 7.31 -10.89 -3.29
N ALA A 89 8.13 -10.16 -2.55
CA ALA A 89 9.56 -10.21 -2.68
C ALA A 89 10.17 -9.98 -1.31
N CYS A 90 11.43 -10.36 -1.14
CA CYS A 90 12.16 -10.10 0.08
C CYS A 90 13.02 -8.86 -0.13
N GLU A 91 13.09 -8.01 0.90
CA GLU A 91 13.94 -6.82 0.84
C GLU A 91 15.40 -7.22 0.86
N ILE A 92 16.23 -6.32 0.32
CA ILE A 92 17.68 -6.51 0.38
C ILE A 92 18.12 -6.48 1.83
N ASP A 93 18.90 -7.48 2.23
CA ASP A 93 19.32 -7.63 3.62
C ASP A 93 20.52 -6.73 3.91
N VAL A 94 20.26 -5.44 4.02
CA VAL A 94 21.31 -4.46 4.33
C VAL A 94 21.47 -4.38 5.85
N PRO A 95 22.71 -4.51 6.37
CA PRO A 95 22.92 -4.40 7.80
C PRO A 95 22.38 -3.10 8.37
N GLY A 96 21.63 -3.20 9.45
CA GLY A 96 21.02 -2.05 10.08
C GLY A 96 19.69 -1.62 9.51
N ALA A 97 19.20 -2.30 8.46
CA ALA A 97 17.89 -1.99 7.91
C ALA A 97 16.79 -2.35 8.90
N LEU A 98 15.65 -1.66 8.78
CA LEU A 98 14.51 -1.86 9.67
C LEU A 98 13.98 -3.27 9.58
N GLY A 99 13.85 -3.95 10.73
CA GLY A 99 13.33 -5.31 10.79
C GLY A 99 11.82 -5.34 10.93
N ARG A 100 11.25 -6.52 10.79
CA ARG A 100 9.82 -6.81 10.90
C ARG A 100 8.98 -5.85 10.06
N CYS A 101 9.51 -5.49 8.90
CA CYS A 101 8.91 -4.45 8.06
C CYS A 101 8.20 -5.07 6.86
N ILE A 102 6.96 -4.64 6.64
CA ILE A 102 6.18 -4.98 5.46
C ILE A 102 6.05 -3.71 4.65
N ARG A 103 6.42 -3.76 3.37
CA ARG A 103 6.28 -2.63 2.47
C ARG A 103 5.34 -2.98 1.33
N VAL A 104 4.71 -1.96 0.79
CA VAL A 104 3.73 -2.10 -0.28
C VAL A 104 4.01 -1.06 -1.34
N LEU A 105 3.95 -1.49 -2.59
CA LEU A 105 3.80 -0.58 -3.71
C LEU A 105 2.49 -0.95 -4.38
N MET A 106 1.50 -0.08 -4.24
CA MET A 106 0.18 -0.31 -4.78
C MET A 106 0.01 0.54 -6.03
N HIS A 107 -0.34 -0.11 -7.14
CA HIS A 107 -0.61 0.59 -8.39
C HIS A 107 -2.09 0.77 -8.55
N VAL A 108 -2.52 2.01 -8.78
CA VAL A 108 -3.95 2.33 -8.86
C VAL A 108 -4.22 3.24 -10.05
N ASN A 109 -5.45 3.20 -10.52
CA ASN A 109 -5.97 4.18 -11.46
C ASN A 109 -6.75 5.21 -10.66
N THR A 110 -6.39 6.47 -10.81
CA THR A 110 -6.96 7.54 -9.99
C THR A 110 -6.87 8.87 -10.74
N ALA A 111 -7.76 9.78 -10.40
CA ALA A 111 -7.69 11.13 -10.93
C ALA A 111 -6.67 12.00 -10.17
N LYS A 112 -6.10 11.50 -9.09
CA LYS A 112 -5.18 12.27 -8.26
C LYS A 112 -3.86 12.53 -8.95
N ARG A 113 -3.31 13.71 -8.70
CA ARG A 113 -1.99 14.06 -9.18
C ARG A 113 -0.95 13.54 -8.20
N PRO A 114 0.32 13.44 -8.61
CA PRO A 114 1.34 12.89 -7.70
C PRO A 114 1.40 13.58 -6.35
N ALA A 115 1.21 14.89 -6.31
CA ALA A 115 1.27 15.64 -5.05
C ALA A 115 0.07 15.35 -4.14
N GLU A 116 -1.00 14.80 -4.68
CA GLU A 116 -2.22 14.49 -3.91
C GLU A 116 -2.20 13.06 -3.37
N ILE A 117 -1.26 12.25 -3.79
CA ILE A 117 -1.11 10.89 -3.30
C ILE A 117 -0.52 10.92 -1.89
N GLU A 118 -1.14 10.21 -0.97
CA GLU A 118 -0.62 10.08 0.39
C GLU A 118 0.03 8.71 0.56
N HIS A 119 1.35 8.72 0.70
CA HIS A 119 2.08 7.52 1.05
C HIS A 119 1.93 7.29 2.56
N VAL A 120 1.84 6.04 2.98
CA VAL A 120 1.44 5.71 4.36
C VAL A 120 2.52 4.91 5.06
N TYR A 121 3.07 5.47 6.12
CA TYR A 121 4.12 4.83 6.93
C TYR A 121 3.65 4.78 8.37
N LEU A 122 3.46 3.57 8.88
CA LEU A 122 2.86 3.33 10.19
C LEU A 122 3.83 2.66 11.15
N ASP A 123 3.58 2.85 12.44
CA ASP A 123 4.32 2.20 13.52
C ASP A 123 5.83 2.42 13.35
N GLY A 124 6.67 1.38 13.47
CA GLY A 124 8.11 1.53 13.34
C GLY A 124 8.59 1.99 11.98
N ALA A 125 7.75 1.86 10.96
CA ALA A 125 8.14 2.24 9.60
C ALA A 125 8.13 3.75 9.37
N THR A 126 7.64 4.54 10.32
CA THR A 126 7.66 6.01 10.17
C THR A 126 9.07 6.55 10.02
N VAL A 127 10.08 5.84 10.47
CA VAL A 127 11.48 6.28 10.36
C VAL A 127 11.99 6.23 8.92
N LEU A 128 11.30 5.52 8.02
CA LEU A 128 11.77 5.36 6.65
C LEU A 128 11.58 6.60 5.79
N ARG A 129 10.55 7.39 6.07
CA ARG A 129 10.20 8.56 5.28
C ARG A 129 9.74 9.71 6.16
N PRO A 130 10.63 10.22 7.02
CA PRO A 130 10.24 11.31 7.94
C PRO A 130 9.82 12.58 7.19
N ASP A 131 10.33 12.78 5.98
CA ASP A 131 9.95 13.92 5.15
C ASP A 131 8.46 13.89 4.81
N LEU A 132 7.89 12.70 4.58
CA LEU A 132 6.48 12.58 4.26
C LEU A 132 5.60 12.86 5.48
N MET A 133 6.09 12.52 6.65
CA MET A 133 5.35 12.79 7.87
C MET A 133 5.24 14.29 8.14
N ARG A 134 6.29 15.05 7.78
CA ARG A 134 6.25 16.50 7.94
C ARG A 134 5.27 17.16 6.98
N THR A 135 5.21 16.66 5.75
CA THR A 135 4.37 17.28 4.73
C THR A 135 2.90 17.01 4.96
N SER A 136 2.56 16.00 5.74
CA SER A 136 1.16 15.69 6.01
C SER A 136 0.60 16.49 7.16
N SER A 137 1.43 17.28 7.82
CA SER A 137 0.96 18.09 8.97
C SER A 137 0.51 19.50 8.58
#